data_ba38df9f4f85fc6211a4034989f7b85e
#
_entry.id   ba38df9f4f85fc6211a4034989f7b85e
#
_cell.length_a   1.000
_cell.length_b   1.000
_cell.length_c   1.000
_cell.angle_alpha   90.00
_cell.angle_beta   90.00
_cell.angle_gamma   90.00
#
_symmetry.space_group_name_H-M   'P 1'
#
loop_
_entity.id
_entity.type
_entity.pdbx_description
1 polymer ?
#
loop_
_entity_poly.entity_id
_entity_poly.type
_entity_poly.pdbx_seq_one_letter_code
_entity_poly.pdbx_strand_id
1 'polypeptide(L)'
;MNIKNIFKRTLIVAICFMAGQIVTSCKKEALSEGYTVAGTVKGLDQGMIKLIESDFTGRGAEPKVIDSVQMVNGAFEFIGNIEHPDQMLILIGDKYNSSFFLENSAITLEFDIADSDRGQLKAKVTGSSLQEVYDVQQEKLDSILKQKKYEPLVALRTEMEAAYGSKEEEKIKAYQIKAEKLNNLQLERIKEQKDFMIQYVTNHPESPVSPWVLGFQFSEGRMSKEEMKRIYPIFKGAAKQTAMFKYYKKTYDDIFKNLGEGAIAPDFKLNDVNGKEIKLSEVKAKYKLVDFWASWCVPCRASFPHLKELYKKYEKDGFEVVGIGTADEEEKWKKAIKEDQTPWMHLYDSSTEHEWGIVARLYGVPFLPTTFLMDADGKIILRNPEKKDLDAKLAELFGH
;
A
#
# COMPACT_ATOMS: atom_id res chain seq x y z
N MET A 1 -3.14 56.68 -5.05
CA MET A 1 -1.90 57.33 -5.37
C MET A 1 -0.81 56.57 -4.61
N ASN A 2 -0.03 55.72 -5.13
CA ASN A 2 0.71 55.55 -6.34
C ASN A 2 0.74 54.07 -6.81
N ILE A 3 0.30 53.82 -8.00
CA ILE A 3 0.54 52.63 -8.80
C ILE A 3 1.97 52.77 -9.33
N LYS A 4 2.87 51.86 -9.01
CA LYS A 4 4.11 51.56 -9.76
C LYS A 4 4.87 50.48 -9.02
N ASN A 5 4.77 49.22 -9.46
CA ASN A 5 5.86 48.27 -9.62
C ASN A 5 5.30 46.87 -9.94
N ILE A 6 4.63 46.82 -11.09
CA ILE A 6 4.45 45.59 -11.87
C ILE A 6 5.15 45.91 -13.20
N PHE A 7 6.08 45.13 -13.57
CA PHE A 7 6.85 44.95 -14.79
C PHE A 7 8.36 44.99 -14.59
N LYS A 8 8.95 43.81 -14.60
CA LYS A 8 10.13 43.44 -15.37
C LYS A 8 10.76 42.19 -14.80
N ARG A 9 10.37 41.03 -15.24
CA ARG A 9 11.25 39.90 -15.44
C ARG A 9 10.89 39.24 -16.77
N THR A 10 11.38 39.84 -17.83
CA THR A 10 11.41 39.29 -19.18
C THR A 10 12.81 38.70 -19.37
N LEU A 11 12.83 37.43 -19.40
CA LEU A 11 13.60 36.46 -20.14
C LEU A 11 14.72 36.99 -21.06
N ILE A 12 15.94 36.52 -20.82
CA ILE A 12 16.97 36.38 -21.85
C ILE A 12 17.47 34.94 -21.77
N VAL A 13 16.92 34.05 -22.62
CA VAL A 13 17.54 32.77 -22.94
C VAL A 13 18.51 33.04 -24.08
N ALA A 14 19.80 33.09 -23.76
CA ALA A 14 20.85 33.08 -24.75
C ALA A 14 21.37 31.66 -24.91
N ILE A 15 21.02 31.06 -26.03
CA ILE A 15 21.61 29.80 -26.52
C ILE A 15 23.02 30.12 -27.01
N CYS A 16 24.04 29.63 -26.31
CA CYS A 16 25.40 29.54 -26.86
C CYS A 16 25.79 28.07 -27.00
N PHE A 17 25.63 27.56 -28.21
CA PHE A 17 26.40 26.40 -28.68
C PHE A 17 27.78 26.90 -29.08
N MET A 18 28.81 26.52 -28.33
CA MET A 18 30.18 26.45 -28.85
C MET A 18 30.93 25.29 -28.22
N ALA A 19 31.57 24.57 -29.10
CA ALA A 19 32.31 23.37 -28.85
C ALA A 19 33.63 23.61 -28.09
N GLY A 20 33.99 22.69 -27.25
CA GLY A 20 35.35 22.23 -26.99
C GLY A 20 36.24 23.09 -26.13
N GLN A 21 36.42 22.68 -24.86
CA GLN A 21 37.75 22.38 -24.31
C GLN A 21 37.60 21.70 -22.95
N ILE A 22 38.21 20.51 -22.85
CA ILE A 22 38.31 19.73 -21.62
C ILE A 22 39.26 20.49 -20.69
N VAL A 23 38.74 20.97 -19.56
CA VAL A 23 39.56 21.33 -18.39
C VAL A 23 38.96 20.61 -17.20
N THR A 24 39.62 19.54 -16.80
CA THR A 24 39.42 18.84 -15.53
C THR A 24 39.74 19.79 -14.39
N SER A 25 38.75 20.39 -13.80
CA SER A 25 38.86 21.03 -12.50
C SER A 25 37.78 20.41 -11.61
N CYS A 26 38.21 19.55 -10.67
CA CYS A 26 37.39 19.16 -9.53
C CYS A 26 37.08 20.41 -8.69
N LYS A 27 36.06 21.16 -9.04
CA LYS A 27 35.37 22.03 -8.11
C LYS A 27 34.32 21.18 -7.39
N LYS A 28 34.52 20.98 -6.09
CA LYS A 28 33.43 20.71 -5.17
C LYS A 28 32.44 21.87 -5.34
N GLU A 29 31.41 21.69 -6.13
CA GLU A 29 30.31 22.64 -6.18
C GLU A 29 29.70 22.70 -4.78
N ALA A 30 29.57 23.91 -4.27
CA ALA A 30 28.83 24.17 -3.05
C ALA A 30 27.43 23.60 -3.23
N LEU A 31 26.99 22.77 -2.30
CA LEU A 31 25.63 22.26 -2.23
C LEU A 31 24.67 23.43 -2.46
N SER A 32 23.87 23.36 -3.52
CA SER A 32 22.79 24.33 -3.77
C SER A 32 21.87 24.32 -2.55
N GLU A 33 21.39 25.48 -2.10
CA GLU A 33 20.43 25.54 -0.98
C GLU A 33 19.08 24.88 -1.31
N GLY A 34 18.95 24.11 -2.41
CA GLY A 34 17.74 23.46 -2.87
C GLY A 34 18.00 22.39 -3.93
N TYR A 35 16.93 21.92 -4.55
CA TYR A 35 16.99 20.97 -5.66
C TYR A 35 16.76 21.62 -7.01
N THR A 36 17.34 21.02 -8.04
CA THR A 36 16.96 21.19 -9.44
C THR A 36 16.66 19.80 -10.00
N VAL A 37 15.46 19.59 -10.55
CA VAL A 37 15.07 18.34 -11.21
C VAL A 37 14.85 18.63 -12.68
N ALA A 38 15.83 18.34 -13.52
CA ALA A 38 15.73 18.44 -14.97
C ALA A 38 15.31 17.09 -15.56
N GLY A 39 14.30 17.07 -16.41
CA GLY A 39 13.80 15.82 -16.98
C GLY A 39 13.58 15.86 -18.48
N THR A 40 13.73 14.71 -19.13
CA THR A 40 13.40 14.51 -20.54
C THR A 40 12.49 13.30 -20.72
N VAL A 41 11.53 13.40 -21.65
CA VAL A 41 10.58 12.34 -21.97
C VAL A 41 10.64 12.06 -23.46
N LYS A 42 11.29 10.98 -23.83
CA LYS A 42 11.33 10.53 -25.22
C LYS A 42 9.98 9.96 -25.63
N GLY A 43 9.49 10.42 -26.79
CA GLY A 43 8.21 10.01 -27.37
C GLY A 43 7.00 10.83 -26.92
N LEU A 44 7.22 11.89 -26.13
CA LEU A 44 6.17 12.86 -25.76
C LEU A 44 6.76 14.28 -25.71
N ASP A 45 6.26 15.19 -26.56
CA ASP A 45 6.84 16.53 -26.70
C ASP A 45 6.21 17.57 -25.76
N GLN A 46 4.95 17.38 -25.36
CA GLN A 46 4.18 18.33 -24.54
C GLN A 46 3.33 17.60 -23.50
N GLY A 47 3.03 18.28 -22.41
CA GLY A 47 2.17 17.78 -21.35
C GLY A 47 2.45 18.48 -20.03
N MET A 48 1.50 18.40 -19.11
CA MET A 48 1.71 18.86 -17.74
C MET A 48 2.50 17.82 -16.97
N ILE A 49 3.56 18.22 -16.31
CA ILE A 49 4.33 17.39 -15.38
C ILE A 49 3.99 17.86 -13.98
N LYS A 50 3.65 16.91 -13.08
CA LYS A 50 3.33 17.22 -11.69
C LYS A 50 4.27 16.46 -10.77
N LEU A 51 4.85 17.17 -9.82
CA LEU A 51 5.63 16.59 -8.72
C LEU A 51 4.71 16.46 -7.50
N ILE A 52 4.60 15.25 -6.96
CA ILE A 52 3.59 14.91 -5.96
C ILE A 52 4.27 14.26 -4.75
N GLU A 53 3.91 14.73 -3.55
CA GLU A 53 4.28 14.07 -2.30
C GLU A 53 3.45 12.79 -2.16
N SER A 54 4.12 11.67 -1.92
CA SER A 54 3.45 10.40 -1.65
C SER A 54 2.73 10.47 -0.29
N ASP A 55 1.46 10.06 -0.25
CA ASP A 55 0.70 9.89 0.99
C ASP A 55 0.01 8.53 0.99
N PHE A 56 0.36 7.71 1.97
CA PHE A 56 -0.22 6.37 2.18
C PHE A 56 -1.06 6.32 3.45
N THR A 57 -1.26 7.45 4.13
CA THR A 57 -1.97 7.52 5.42
C THR A 57 -3.47 7.56 5.27
N GLY A 58 -3.98 8.00 4.09
CA GLY A 58 -5.40 8.07 3.79
C GLY A 58 -5.72 7.53 2.41
N ARG A 59 -6.52 6.46 2.30
CA ARG A 59 -7.08 6.06 1.00
C ARG A 59 -8.14 7.08 0.59
N GLY A 60 -7.93 7.77 -0.54
CA GLY A 60 -8.82 8.80 -1.08
C GLY A 60 -8.47 10.22 -0.65
N ALA A 61 -7.33 10.47 -0.03
CA ALA A 61 -6.80 11.81 0.09
C ALA A 61 -6.37 12.32 -1.29
N GLU A 62 -6.71 13.58 -1.60
CA GLU A 62 -6.21 14.22 -2.82
C GLU A 62 -4.68 14.27 -2.78
N PRO A 63 -4.00 13.86 -3.85
CA PRO A 63 -2.54 13.90 -3.92
C PRO A 63 -2.03 15.32 -3.68
N LYS A 64 -1.09 15.50 -2.78
CA LYS A 64 -0.49 16.81 -2.55
C LYS A 64 0.51 17.14 -3.66
N VAL A 65 0.07 17.95 -4.61
CA VAL A 65 0.93 18.48 -5.66
C VAL A 65 1.89 19.49 -5.04
N ILE A 66 3.19 19.23 -5.14
CA ILE A 66 4.26 20.12 -4.66
C ILE A 66 4.50 21.20 -5.71
N ASP A 67 4.59 20.78 -6.98
CA ASP A 67 4.84 21.69 -8.11
C ASP A 67 4.28 21.11 -9.41
N SER A 68 4.08 21.97 -10.40
CA SER A 68 3.66 21.57 -11.73
C SER A 68 4.25 22.47 -12.80
N VAL A 69 4.76 21.88 -13.88
CA VAL A 69 5.38 22.59 -14.99
C VAL A 69 4.87 22.07 -16.33
N GLN A 70 4.81 22.96 -17.33
CA GLN A 70 4.52 22.56 -18.69
C GLN A 70 5.79 22.03 -19.36
N MET A 71 5.75 20.79 -19.83
CA MET A 71 6.82 20.20 -20.64
C MET A 71 6.81 20.83 -22.04
N VAL A 72 7.98 21.14 -22.57
CA VAL A 72 8.18 21.70 -23.90
C VAL A 72 9.29 20.95 -24.63
N ASN A 73 9.02 20.45 -25.83
CA ASN A 73 9.96 19.64 -26.63
C ASN A 73 10.52 18.44 -25.84
N GLY A 74 9.65 17.79 -25.06
CA GLY A 74 10.03 16.65 -24.24
C GLY A 74 10.87 16.97 -23.00
N ALA A 75 11.12 18.25 -22.67
CA ALA A 75 11.94 18.66 -21.54
C ALA A 75 11.13 19.44 -20.48
N PHE A 76 11.50 19.28 -19.21
CA PHE A 76 10.92 20.02 -18.09
C PHE A 76 11.95 20.25 -16.99
N GLU A 77 11.69 21.21 -16.09
CA GLU A 77 12.54 21.51 -14.96
C GLU A 77 11.69 21.96 -13.77
N PHE A 78 12.03 21.42 -12.58
CA PHE A 78 11.57 21.91 -11.28
C PHE A 78 12.74 22.49 -10.49
N ILE A 79 12.52 23.58 -9.80
CA ILE A 79 13.51 24.21 -8.90
C ILE A 79 12.83 24.50 -7.57
N GLY A 80 13.40 24.03 -6.48
CA GLY A 80 12.82 24.21 -5.16
C GLY A 80 13.72 23.82 -4.03
N ASN A 81 13.11 23.66 -2.87
CA ASN A 81 13.80 23.20 -1.66
C ASN A 81 12.87 22.25 -0.89
N ILE A 82 13.45 21.22 -0.28
CA ILE A 82 12.73 20.33 0.63
C ILE A 82 13.44 20.27 1.97
N GLU A 83 12.66 20.23 3.04
CA GLU A 83 13.18 20.10 4.40
C GLU A 83 13.73 18.70 4.66
N HIS A 84 13.04 17.68 4.16
CA HIS A 84 13.41 16.28 4.32
C HIS A 84 13.37 15.55 2.99
N PRO A 85 14.42 14.82 2.64
CA PRO A 85 14.42 13.99 1.43
C PRO A 85 13.42 12.84 1.55
N ASP A 86 12.74 12.56 0.43
CA ASP A 86 11.75 11.47 0.36
C ASP A 86 11.59 10.97 -1.08
N GLN A 87 10.89 9.87 -1.27
CA GLN A 87 10.48 9.42 -2.59
C GLN A 87 9.23 10.19 -3.04
N MET A 88 9.32 10.81 -4.21
CA MET A 88 8.24 11.56 -4.83
C MET A 88 7.66 10.79 -6.00
N LEU A 89 6.37 11.01 -6.24
CA LEU A 89 5.69 10.58 -7.46
C LEU A 89 5.77 11.71 -8.48
N ILE A 90 6.08 11.37 -9.73
CA ILE A 90 5.99 12.28 -10.87
C ILE A 90 4.90 11.78 -11.83
N LEU A 91 3.94 12.64 -12.15
CA LEU A 91 2.95 12.39 -13.19
C LEU A 91 3.38 13.10 -14.47
N ILE A 92 3.31 12.40 -15.59
CA ILE A 92 3.70 12.86 -16.91
C ILE A 92 2.47 12.82 -17.81
N GLY A 93 1.87 13.99 -18.02
CA GLY A 93 0.52 14.10 -18.59
C GLY A 93 -0.51 13.41 -17.71
N ASP A 94 -1.57 12.88 -18.34
CA ASP A 94 -2.65 12.18 -17.64
C ASP A 94 -2.47 10.65 -17.63
N LYS A 95 -1.40 10.16 -18.27
CA LYS A 95 -1.26 8.72 -18.55
C LYS A 95 -0.09 8.05 -17.82
N TYR A 96 1.02 8.75 -17.66
CA TYR A 96 2.25 8.13 -17.21
C TYR A 96 2.64 8.58 -15.81
N ASN A 97 3.29 7.71 -15.07
CA ASN A 97 3.82 8.02 -13.76
C ASN A 97 5.15 7.30 -13.51
N SER A 98 5.92 7.85 -12.58
CA SER A 98 7.15 7.25 -12.07
C SER A 98 7.40 7.74 -10.65
N SER A 99 8.38 7.15 -9.97
CA SER A 99 8.82 7.63 -8.66
C SER A 99 10.35 7.70 -8.61
N PHE A 100 10.87 8.65 -7.83
CA PHE A 100 12.29 8.85 -7.61
C PHE A 100 12.54 9.50 -6.25
N PHE A 101 13.75 9.35 -5.72
CA PHE A 101 14.15 10.06 -4.50
C PHE A 101 14.52 11.50 -4.81
N LEU A 102 13.81 12.43 -4.18
CA LEU A 102 14.10 13.86 -4.19
C LEU A 102 14.92 14.23 -2.95
N GLU A 103 16.03 14.90 -3.19
CA GLU A 103 16.90 15.52 -2.18
C GLU A 103 17.40 16.84 -2.71
N ASN A 104 17.93 17.73 -1.85
CA ASN A 104 18.46 19.04 -2.28
C ASN A 104 19.78 18.85 -3.05
N SER A 105 19.66 18.51 -4.33
CA SER A 105 20.76 18.28 -5.27
C SER A 105 20.31 18.54 -6.71
N ALA A 106 21.24 18.51 -7.66
CA ALA A 106 20.93 18.57 -9.08
C ALA A 106 20.60 17.14 -9.59
N ILE A 107 19.33 16.89 -9.86
CA ILE A 107 18.81 15.57 -10.29
C ILE A 107 18.42 15.63 -11.76
N THR A 108 18.77 14.61 -12.51
CA THR A 108 18.32 14.45 -13.89
C THR A 108 17.47 13.20 -14.02
N LEU A 109 16.35 13.31 -14.74
CA LEU A 109 15.40 12.24 -15.02
C LEU A 109 15.30 12.02 -16.53
N GLU A 110 15.49 10.79 -16.99
CA GLU A 110 15.27 10.40 -18.38
C GLU A 110 14.17 9.34 -18.45
N PHE A 111 13.18 9.54 -19.32
CA PHE A 111 12.07 8.61 -19.56
C PHE A 111 11.97 8.26 -21.04
N ASP A 112 11.53 7.04 -21.34
CA ASP A 112 11.08 6.62 -22.68
C ASP A 112 9.67 6.04 -22.55
N ILE A 113 8.68 6.61 -23.24
CA ILE A 113 7.30 6.10 -23.15
C ILE A 113 7.13 4.72 -23.78
N ALA A 114 8.09 4.30 -24.62
CA ALA A 114 8.10 2.94 -25.18
C ALA A 114 8.32 1.86 -24.12
N ASP A 115 8.96 2.20 -23.00
CA ASP A 115 9.23 1.29 -21.88
C ASP A 115 8.08 1.24 -20.86
N SER A 116 6.93 1.84 -21.17
CA SER A 116 5.78 1.92 -20.26
C SER A 116 5.12 0.55 -20.02
N ASP A 117 5.02 0.15 -18.77
CA ASP A 117 4.13 -0.93 -18.34
C ASP A 117 2.86 -0.33 -17.70
N ARG A 118 1.73 -0.40 -18.43
CA ARG A 118 0.41 0.11 -17.98
C ARG A 118 0.44 1.57 -17.46
N GLY A 119 1.25 2.42 -18.08
CA GLY A 119 1.42 3.82 -17.69
C GLY A 119 2.54 4.06 -16.67
N GLN A 120 3.09 3.03 -16.06
CA GLN A 120 4.25 3.17 -15.19
C GLN A 120 5.52 3.21 -16.02
N LEU A 121 6.37 4.21 -15.76
CA LEU A 121 7.68 4.38 -16.38
C LEU A 121 8.77 4.16 -15.35
N LYS A 122 9.89 3.60 -15.77
CA LYS A 122 11.10 3.55 -14.96
C LYS A 122 11.99 4.74 -15.34
N ALA A 123 12.20 5.67 -14.41
CA ALA A 123 13.13 6.75 -14.62
C ALA A 123 14.58 6.24 -14.62
N LYS A 124 15.41 6.73 -15.54
CA LYS A 124 16.85 6.73 -15.34
C LYS A 124 17.20 7.99 -14.57
N VAL A 125 17.61 7.83 -13.32
CA VAL A 125 17.88 8.92 -12.38
C VAL A 125 19.38 9.09 -12.19
N THR A 126 19.87 10.33 -12.23
CA THR A 126 21.25 10.68 -11.86
C THR A 126 21.26 11.89 -10.96
N GLY A 127 22.27 12.03 -10.08
CA GLY A 127 22.40 13.16 -9.19
C GLY A 127 21.64 13.04 -7.85
N SER A 128 20.95 11.92 -7.60
CA SER A 128 20.40 11.59 -6.29
C SER A 128 21.16 10.43 -5.67
N SER A 129 21.87 10.71 -4.58
CA SER A 129 22.61 9.70 -3.82
C SER A 129 21.68 8.69 -3.14
N LEU A 130 20.48 9.12 -2.76
CA LEU A 130 19.46 8.27 -2.14
C LEU A 130 18.86 7.31 -3.16
N GLN A 131 18.67 7.76 -4.41
CA GLN A 131 18.22 6.89 -5.49
C GLN A 131 19.24 5.79 -5.79
N GLU A 132 20.52 6.15 -5.86
CA GLU A 132 21.59 5.17 -6.06
C GLU A 132 21.61 4.10 -4.97
N VAL A 133 21.47 4.51 -3.72
CA VAL A 133 21.37 3.57 -2.58
C VAL A 133 20.13 2.69 -2.71
N TYR A 134 18.98 3.26 -3.06
CA TYR A 134 17.73 2.51 -3.23
C TYR A 134 17.83 1.49 -4.36
N ASP A 135 18.35 1.89 -5.51
CA ASP A 135 18.49 1.03 -6.68
C ASP A 135 19.38 -0.18 -6.38
N VAL A 136 20.49 0.01 -5.65
CA VAL A 136 21.34 -1.09 -5.19
C VAL A 136 20.55 -2.09 -4.32
N GLN A 137 19.64 -1.61 -3.44
CA GLN A 137 18.84 -2.52 -2.63
C GLN A 137 17.78 -3.25 -3.46
N GLN A 138 17.18 -2.59 -4.45
CA GLN A 138 16.24 -3.24 -5.38
C GLN A 138 16.94 -4.32 -6.22
N GLU A 139 18.13 -4.04 -6.73
CA GLU A 139 18.92 -5.04 -7.46
C GLU A 139 19.26 -6.28 -6.60
N LYS A 140 19.57 -6.09 -5.32
CA LYS A 140 19.79 -7.21 -4.39
C LYS A 140 18.52 -8.01 -4.14
N LEU A 141 17.37 -7.34 -3.96
CA LEU A 141 16.06 -8.02 -3.83
C LEU A 141 15.72 -8.82 -5.09
N ASP A 142 15.97 -8.23 -6.27
CA ASP A 142 15.79 -8.92 -7.55
C ASP A 142 16.74 -10.10 -7.69
N SER A 143 17.96 -9.99 -7.18
CA SER A 143 18.94 -11.10 -7.22
C SER A 143 18.47 -12.31 -6.40
N ILE A 144 17.76 -12.08 -5.28
CA ILE A 144 17.11 -13.15 -4.51
C ILE A 144 16.09 -13.88 -5.39
N LEU A 145 15.25 -13.14 -6.12
CA LEU A 145 14.26 -13.73 -7.04
C LEU A 145 14.89 -14.55 -8.17
N LYS A 146 16.08 -14.16 -8.63
CA LYS A 146 16.81 -14.81 -9.74
C LYS A 146 17.63 -16.02 -9.29
N GLN A 147 17.64 -16.36 -7.99
CA GLN A 147 18.34 -17.58 -7.55
C GLN A 147 17.74 -18.82 -8.21
N LYS A 148 18.59 -19.74 -8.65
CA LYS A 148 18.19 -20.98 -9.35
C LYS A 148 17.12 -21.77 -8.61
N LYS A 149 17.18 -21.81 -7.28
CA LYS A 149 16.17 -22.49 -6.45
C LYS A 149 14.75 -21.93 -6.64
N TYR A 150 14.60 -20.67 -7.04
CA TYR A 150 13.30 -19.99 -7.25
C TYR A 150 12.83 -19.96 -8.71
N GLU A 151 13.60 -20.54 -9.65
CA GLU A 151 13.20 -20.63 -11.07
C GLU A 151 11.80 -21.24 -11.27
N PRO A 152 11.37 -22.28 -10.49
CA PRO A 152 10.00 -22.80 -10.59
C PRO A 152 8.91 -21.77 -10.27
N LEU A 153 9.18 -20.78 -9.41
CA LEU A 153 8.23 -19.71 -9.08
C LEU A 153 8.11 -18.67 -10.20
N VAL A 154 9.20 -18.43 -10.95
CA VAL A 154 9.17 -17.53 -12.11
C VAL A 154 8.30 -18.15 -13.21
N ALA A 155 8.48 -19.45 -13.49
CA ALA A 155 7.64 -20.18 -14.43
C ALA A 155 6.16 -20.18 -14.01
N LEU A 156 5.89 -20.35 -12.70
CA LEU A 156 4.53 -20.34 -12.15
C LEU A 156 3.80 -19.01 -12.41
N ARG A 157 4.50 -17.88 -12.38
CA ARG A 157 3.91 -16.57 -12.67
C ARG A 157 3.41 -16.47 -14.11
N THR A 158 4.21 -16.91 -15.08
CA THR A 158 3.81 -16.94 -16.49
C THR A 158 2.61 -17.86 -16.71
N GLU A 159 2.59 -19.02 -16.02
CA GLU A 159 1.47 -19.95 -16.08
C GLU A 159 0.19 -19.36 -15.45
N MET A 160 0.31 -18.57 -14.39
CA MET A 160 -0.82 -17.85 -13.80
C MET A 160 -1.47 -16.90 -14.82
N GLU A 161 -0.66 -16.08 -15.46
CA GLU A 161 -1.15 -15.10 -16.45
C GLU A 161 -1.88 -15.83 -17.61
N ALA A 162 -1.32 -16.94 -18.09
CA ALA A 162 -1.93 -17.77 -19.13
C ALA A 162 -3.22 -18.45 -18.66
N ALA A 163 -3.25 -19.02 -17.45
CA ALA A 163 -4.40 -19.73 -16.91
C ALA A 163 -5.60 -18.79 -16.70
N TYR A 164 -5.39 -17.68 -15.99
CA TYR A 164 -6.46 -16.70 -15.73
C TYR A 164 -6.86 -15.92 -16.99
N GLY A 165 -5.90 -15.62 -17.89
CA GLY A 165 -6.19 -14.99 -19.17
C GLY A 165 -7.06 -15.84 -20.10
N SER A 166 -6.95 -17.18 -20.02
CA SER A 166 -7.79 -18.11 -20.83
C SER A 166 -9.24 -18.18 -20.36
N LYS A 167 -9.53 -17.86 -19.09
CA LYS A 167 -10.82 -18.04 -18.40
C LYS A 167 -11.32 -19.50 -18.38
N GLU A 168 -10.44 -20.49 -18.66
CA GLU A 168 -10.77 -21.91 -18.68
C GLU A 168 -10.58 -22.51 -17.28
N GLU A 169 -11.64 -23.01 -16.68
CA GLU A 169 -11.66 -23.53 -15.30
C GLU A 169 -10.63 -24.65 -15.06
N GLU A 170 -10.45 -25.54 -16.04
CA GLU A 170 -9.47 -26.63 -15.95
C GLU A 170 -8.03 -26.11 -15.87
N LYS A 171 -7.69 -25.10 -16.66
CA LYS A 171 -6.36 -24.48 -16.63
C LYS A 171 -6.09 -23.75 -15.31
N ILE A 172 -7.10 -23.03 -14.80
CA ILE A 172 -7.03 -22.35 -13.51
C ILE A 172 -6.81 -23.39 -12.40
N LYS A 173 -7.56 -24.51 -12.41
CA LYS A 173 -7.42 -25.59 -11.43
C LYS A 173 -6.05 -26.26 -11.49
N ALA A 174 -5.55 -26.54 -12.67
CA ALA A 174 -4.21 -27.11 -12.87
C ALA A 174 -3.11 -26.18 -12.31
N TYR A 175 -3.22 -24.86 -12.57
CA TYR A 175 -2.33 -23.85 -11.99
C TYR A 175 -2.42 -23.86 -10.46
N GLN A 176 -3.61 -23.87 -9.85
CA GLN A 176 -3.80 -23.85 -8.41
C GLN A 176 -3.13 -25.05 -7.72
N ILE A 177 -3.27 -26.25 -8.29
CA ILE A 177 -2.60 -27.48 -7.78
C ILE A 177 -1.07 -27.33 -7.82
N LYS A 178 -0.54 -26.73 -8.89
CA LYS A 178 0.91 -26.49 -9.01
C LYS A 178 1.39 -25.42 -8.03
N ALA A 179 0.63 -24.34 -7.86
CA ALA A 179 0.91 -23.27 -6.91
C ALA A 179 0.96 -23.80 -5.47
N GLU A 180 0.02 -24.67 -5.10
CA GLU A 180 -0.01 -25.30 -3.78
C GLU A 180 1.25 -26.13 -3.51
N LYS A 181 1.73 -26.91 -4.48
CA LYS A 181 2.96 -27.69 -4.38
C LYS A 181 4.21 -26.81 -4.18
N LEU A 182 4.21 -25.60 -4.71
CA LEU A 182 5.31 -24.63 -4.61
C LEU A 182 5.17 -23.66 -3.44
N ASN A 183 4.10 -23.80 -2.63
CA ASN A 183 3.80 -22.85 -1.54
C ASN A 183 4.96 -22.70 -0.54
N ASN A 184 5.59 -23.82 -0.12
CA ASN A 184 6.71 -23.77 0.81
C ASN A 184 7.92 -23.01 0.22
N LEU A 185 8.20 -23.21 -1.07
CA LEU A 185 9.26 -22.48 -1.77
C LEU A 185 8.94 -20.98 -1.87
N GLN A 186 7.66 -20.65 -2.09
CA GLN A 186 7.18 -19.27 -2.10
C GLN A 186 7.37 -18.61 -0.72
N LEU A 187 7.02 -19.32 0.36
CA LEU A 187 7.19 -18.82 1.73
C LEU A 187 8.67 -18.64 2.09
N GLU A 188 9.55 -19.57 1.67
CA GLU A 188 11.00 -19.44 1.84
C GLU A 188 11.53 -18.17 1.16
N ARG A 189 11.13 -17.94 -0.10
CA ARG A 189 11.53 -16.74 -0.85
C ARG A 189 11.06 -15.44 -0.16
N ILE A 190 9.79 -15.40 0.26
CA ILE A 190 9.23 -14.24 0.96
C ILE A 190 10.02 -13.97 2.25
N LYS A 191 10.35 -15.04 2.98
CA LYS A 191 11.15 -14.93 4.20
C LYS A 191 12.55 -14.39 3.91
N GLU A 192 13.24 -14.91 2.90
CA GLU A 192 14.60 -14.47 2.54
C GLU A 192 14.62 -12.98 2.14
N GLN A 193 13.64 -12.53 1.36
CA GLN A 193 13.50 -11.11 1.01
C GLN A 193 13.20 -10.25 2.25
N LYS A 194 12.28 -10.69 3.12
CA LYS A 194 11.92 -9.99 4.34
C LYS A 194 13.12 -9.89 5.30
N ASP A 195 13.87 -10.96 5.48
CA ASP A 195 15.06 -10.98 6.32
C ASP A 195 16.13 -9.99 5.81
N PHE A 196 16.35 -9.95 4.49
CA PHE A 196 17.24 -8.98 3.87
C PHE A 196 16.79 -7.53 4.14
N MET A 197 15.51 -7.21 3.93
CA MET A 197 14.97 -5.86 4.17
C MET A 197 15.11 -5.46 5.65
N ILE A 198 14.80 -6.37 6.57
CA ILE A 198 14.93 -6.12 8.02
C ILE A 198 16.39 -5.89 8.41
N GLN A 199 17.31 -6.67 7.86
CA GLN A 199 18.74 -6.49 8.10
C GLN A 199 19.21 -5.12 7.60
N TYR A 200 18.78 -4.72 6.41
CA TYR A 200 19.12 -3.39 5.86
C TYR A 200 18.63 -2.27 6.79
N VAL A 201 17.35 -2.27 7.18
CA VAL A 201 16.74 -1.29 8.08
C VAL A 201 17.47 -1.23 9.42
N THR A 202 17.85 -2.39 9.97
CA THR A 202 18.57 -2.48 11.25
C THR A 202 19.95 -1.81 11.18
N ASN A 203 20.62 -1.97 10.04
CA ASN A 203 21.97 -1.41 9.83
C ASN A 203 21.93 0.07 9.41
N HIS A 204 20.79 0.56 8.88
CA HIS A 204 20.63 1.92 8.38
C HIS A 204 19.38 2.62 8.97
N PRO A 205 19.23 2.72 10.30
CA PRO A 205 17.99 3.14 10.96
C PRO A 205 17.62 4.60 10.72
N GLU A 206 18.56 5.44 10.32
CA GLU A 206 18.36 6.89 10.09
C GLU A 206 18.20 7.24 8.62
N SER A 207 18.50 6.28 7.71
CA SER A 207 18.42 6.52 6.27
C SER A 207 16.99 6.73 5.81
N PRO A 208 16.67 7.80 5.06
CA PRO A 208 15.33 7.97 4.46
C PRO A 208 14.98 6.87 3.46
N VAL A 209 15.98 6.13 2.95
CA VAL A 209 15.76 4.98 2.06
C VAL A 209 15.22 3.75 2.81
N SER A 210 15.54 3.61 4.11
CA SER A 210 15.20 2.41 4.90
C SER A 210 13.70 2.09 4.94
N PRO A 211 12.78 3.03 5.18
CA PRO A 211 11.36 2.73 5.11
C PRO A 211 10.93 2.25 3.72
N TRP A 212 11.50 2.80 2.65
CA TRP A 212 11.16 2.42 1.29
C TRP A 212 11.71 1.06 0.88
N VAL A 213 12.86 0.64 1.40
CA VAL A 213 13.38 -0.73 1.22
C VAL A 213 12.45 -1.75 1.88
N LEU A 214 11.98 -1.47 3.09
CA LEU A 214 11.00 -2.34 3.76
C LEU A 214 9.62 -2.27 3.09
N GLY A 215 9.25 -1.11 2.53
CA GLY A 215 8.05 -0.90 1.75
C GLY A 215 6.78 -1.35 2.50
N PHE A 216 5.82 -1.88 1.77
CA PHE A 216 4.55 -2.36 2.34
C PHE A 216 4.66 -3.69 3.10
N GLN A 217 5.89 -4.19 3.37
CA GLN A 217 6.04 -5.36 4.27
C GLN A 217 5.64 -5.02 5.70
N PHE A 218 5.79 -3.75 6.13
CA PHE A 218 5.29 -3.31 7.44
C PHE A 218 3.78 -3.14 7.40
N SER A 219 3.07 -4.25 7.35
CA SER A 219 1.61 -4.29 7.34
C SER A 219 1.12 -5.56 8.01
N GLU A 220 -0.08 -5.49 8.60
CA GLU A 220 -0.78 -6.64 9.14
C GLU A 220 -0.99 -7.69 8.02
N GLY A 221 -0.78 -8.96 8.34
CA GLY A 221 -0.80 -10.07 7.36
C GLY A 221 0.54 -10.33 6.65
N ARG A 222 1.50 -9.37 6.67
CA ARG A 222 2.86 -9.58 6.16
C ARG A 222 3.90 -9.67 7.28
N MET A 223 3.65 -8.97 8.39
CA MET A 223 4.41 -9.07 9.62
C MET A 223 3.53 -9.48 10.78
N SER A 224 4.07 -10.28 11.70
CA SER A 224 3.41 -10.54 12.98
C SER A 224 3.40 -9.30 13.86
N LYS A 225 2.48 -9.25 14.83
CA LYS A 225 2.42 -8.15 15.80
C LYS A 225 3.76 -8.00 16.57
N GLU A 226 4.43 -9.11 16.87
CA GLU A 226 5.75 -9.15 17.54
C GLU A 226 6.85 -8.56 16.64
N GLU A 227 6.88 -8.93 15.36
CA GLU A 227 7.80 -8.35 14.39
C GLU A 227 7.60 -6.83 14.27
N MET A 228 6.34 -6.37 14.17
CA MET A 228 6.02 -4.95 14.08
C MET A 228 6.49 -4.19 15.33
N LYS A 229 6.24 -4.70 16.55
CA LYS A 229 6.72 -4.10 17.80
C LYS A 229 8.25 -4.04 17.88
N ARG A 230 8.95 -5.01 17.31
CA ARG A 230 10.41 -5.04 17.27
C ARG A 230 11.01 -4.10 16.25
N ILE A 231 10.36 -3.96 15.08
CA ILE A 231 10.93 -3.22 13.95
C ILE A 231 10.57 -1.73 13.99
N TYR A 232 9.35 -1.37 14.40
CA TYR A 232 8.91 0.03 14.44
C TYR A 232 9.86 0.97 15.19
N PRO A 233 10.39 0.64 16.40
CA PRO A 233 11.29 1.51 17.14
C PRO A 233 12.70 1.63 16.56
N ILE A 234 13.07 0.81 15.57
CA ILE A 234 14.41 0.85 14.95
C ILE A 234 14.61 2.17 14.21
N PHE A 235 13.59 2.66 13.51
CA PHE A 235 13.68 3.88 12.70
C PHE A 235 13.99 5.11 13.54
N LYS A 236 14.90 5.97 13.04
CA LYS A 236 15.37 7.20 13.70
C LYS A 236 15.54 8.33 12.68
N GLY A 237 15.78 9.54 13.18
CA GLY A 237 16.20 10.69 12.38
C GLY A 237 15.36 10.92 11.13
N ALA A 238 16.03 11.08 9.99
CA ALA A 238 15.41 11.39 8.71
C ALA A 238 14.47 10.28 8.19
N ALA A 239 14.72 9.03 8.54
CA ALA A 239 13.81 7.91 8.19
C ALA A 239 12.38 8.16 8.68
N LYS A 240 12.20 8.80 9.83
CA LYS A 240 10.89 9.10 10.42
C LYS A 240 10.12 10.22 9.72
N GLN A 241 10.76 10.98 8.86
CA GLN A 241 10.13 12.10 8.15
C GLN A 241 9.49 11.64 6.84
N THR A 242 9.84 10.45 6.34
CA THR A 242 9.36 9.94 5.05
C THR A 242 7.88 9.57 5.06
N ALA A 243 7.25 9.68 3.90
CA ALA A 243 5.87 9.27 3.67
C ALA A 243 5.63 7.79 4.04
N MET A 244 6.59 6.92 3.72
CA MET A 244 6.51 5.51 4.06
C MET A 244 6.56 5.27 5.57
N PHE A 245 7.36 6.01 6.35
CA PHE A 245 7.33 5.89 7.81
C PHE A 245 6.05 6.48 8.42
N LYS A 246 5.50 7.57 7.86
CA LYS A 246 4.19 8.09 8.28
C LYS A 246 3.09 7.01 8.11
N TYR A 247 3.14 6.25 7.02
CA TYR A 247 2.29 5.06 6.84
C TYR A 247 2.54 4.01 7.93
N TYR A 248 3.79 3.71 8.29
CA TYR A 248 4.10 2.76 9.38
C TYR A 248 3.57 3.24 10.72
N LYS A 249 3.72 4.52 10.99
CA LYS A 249 3.19 5.12 12.23
C LYS A 249 1.68 4.96 12.32
N LYS A 250 0.96 5.29 11.24
CA LYS A 250 -0.48 5.10 11.19
C LYS A 250 -0.86 3.63 11.36
N THR A 251 -0.22 2.74 10.63
CA THR A 251 -0.46 1.29 10.72
C THR A 251 -0.22 0.76 12.14
N TYR A 252 0.89 1.17 12.76
CA TYR A 252 1.22 0.78 14.14
C TYR A 252 0.21 1.32 15.15
N ASP A 253 -0.14 2.61 15.03
CA ASP A 253 -1.11 3.22 15.92
C ASP A 253 -2.51 2.59 15.77
N ASP A 254 -2.92 2.27 14.54
CA ASP A 254 -4.21 1.60 14.29
C ASP A 254 -4.24 0.19 14.89
N ILE A 255 -3.15 -0.59 14.76
CA ILE A 255 -3.11 -1.97 15.26
C ILE A 255 -2.97 -2.02 16.79
N PHE A 256 -2.16 -1.15 17.39
CA PHE A 256 -1.77 -1.29 18.80
C PHE A 256 -2.41 -0.26 19.75
N LYS A 257 -3.05 0.79 19.21
CA LYS A 257 -3.66 1.86 20.03
C LYS A 257 -5.11 2.11 19.66
N ASN A 258 -5.37 2.52 18.40
CA ASN A 258 -6.70 3.03 18.01
C ASN A 258 -7.73 1.91 17.83
N LEU A 259 -7.30 0.79 17.28
CA LEU A 259 -8.14 -0.37 16.91
C LEU A 259 -7.52 -1.69 17.40
N GLY A 260 -6.65 -1.60 18.38
CA GLY A 260 -6.05 -2.75 19.05
C GLY A 260 -6.92 -3.31 20.16
N GLU A 261 -6.46 -4.40 20.74
CA GLU A 261 -7.11 -5.04 21.89
C GLU A 261 -7.23 -4.05 23.06
N GLY A 262 -8.41 -3.90 23.60
CA GLY A 262 -8.75 -2.97 24.66
C GLY A 262 -9.26 -1.60 24.19
N ALA A 263 -9.10 -1.22 22.93
CA ALA A 263 -9.66 0.00 22.36
C ALA A 263 -11.17 -0.13 22.15
N ILE A 264 -11.86 1.02 22.13
CA ILE A 264 -13.27 1.09 21.73
C ILE A 264 -13.33 1.25 20.21
N ALA A 265 -14.01 0.33 19.54
CA ALA A 265 -14.21 0.38 18.11
C ALA A 265 -15.11 1.57 17.71
N PRO A 266 -14.81 2.26 16.60
CA PRO A 266 -15.70 3.30 16.10
C PRO A 266 -17.09 2.74 15.78
N ASP A 267 -18.12 3.47 16.19
CA ASP A 267 -19.49 3.13 15.85
C ASP A 267 -19.81 3.60 14.41
N PHE A 268 -20.70 2.89 13.73
CA PHE A 268 -21.08 3.22 12.36
C PHE A 268 -22.54 2.81 12.07
N LYS A 269 -23.04 3.26 10.92
CA LYS A 269 -24.33 2.86 10.36
C LYS A 269 -24.16 2.39 8.93
N LEU A 270 -24.74 1.25 8.62
CA LEU A 270 -24.78 0.66 7.27
C LEU A 270 -26.15 0.02 7.01
N ASN A 271 -26.47 -0.18 5.75
CA ASN A 271 -27.68 -0.88 5.37
C ASN A 271 -27.47 -2.40 5.35
N ASP A 272 -28.47 -3.15 5.83
CA ASP A 272 -28.54 -4.60 5.68
C ASP A 272 -28.94 -5.02 4.23
N VAL A 273 -29.02 -6.33 4.00
CA VAL A 273 -29.41 -6.89 2.69
C VAL A 273 -30.79 -6.45 2.20
N ASN A 274 -31.65 -5.94 3.09
CA ASN A 274 -33.01 -5.46 2.81
C ASN A 274 -33.07 -3.93 2.71
N GLY A 275 -31.96 -3.23 2.85
CA GLY A 275 -31.88 -1.77 2.83
C GLY A 275 -32.25 -1.09 4.16
N LYS A 276 -32.40 -1.84 5.25
CA LYS A 276 -32.64 -1.30 6.58
C LYS A 276 -31.32 -0.79 7.17
N GLU A 277 -31.27 0.47 7.62
CA GLU A 277 -30.12 1.02 8.32
C GLU A 277 -29.97 0.34 9.71
N ILE A 278 -28.78 -0.17 9.96
CA ILE A 278 -28.37 -0.81 11.20
C ILE A 278 -27.18 -0.04 11.77
N LYS A 279 -27.24 0.29 13.04
CA LYS A 279 -26.14 0.88 13.80
C LYS A 279 -25.43 -0.22 14.59
N LEU A 280 -24.08 -0.29 14.53
CA LEU A 280 -23.33 -1.36 15.18
C LEU A 280 -23.59 -1.43 16.70
N SER A 281 -23.70 -0.28 17.38
CA SER A 281 -23.99 -0.22 18.81
C SER A 281 -25.41 -0.69 19.18
N GLU A 282 -26.33 -0.79 18.22
CA GLU A 282 -27.70 -1.28 18.43
C GLU A 282 -27.83 -2.79 18.20
N VAL A 283 -26.79 -3.45 17.66
CA VAL A 283 -26.75 -4.91 17.52
C VAL A 283 -26.67 -5.55 18.90
N LYS A 284 -27.76 -6.23 19.30
CA LYS A 284 -27.88 -6.87 20.61
C LYS A 284 -27.11 -8.18 20.64
N ALA A 285 -25.93 -8.16 21.24
CA ALA A 285 -25.09 -9.34 21.47
C ALA A 285 -24.21 -9.10 22.70
N LYS A 286 -23.83 -10.17 23.42
CA LYS A 286 -22.78 -10.08 24.44
C LYS A 286 -21.41 -9.89 23.80
N TYR A 287 -21.18 -10.60 22.69
CA TYR A 287 -19.96 -10.50 21.91
C TYR A 287 -20.28 -10.49 20.42
N LYS A 288 -19.61 -9.62 19.68
CA LYS A 288 -19.80 -9.43 18.24
C LYS A 288 -18.50 -9.72 17.52
N LEU A 289 -18.54 -10.52 16.45
CA LEU A 289 -17.44 -10.66 15.50
C LEU A 289 -17.79 -9.81 14.27
N VAL A 290 -17.16 -8.65 14.13
CA VAL A 290 -17.24 -7.86 12.89
C VAL A 290 -16.25 -8.43 11.90
N ASP A 291 -16.75 -8.89 10.75
CA ASP A 291 -15.99 -9.58 9.71
C ASP A 291 -16.08 -8.81 8.39
N PHE A 292 -14.98 -8.17 7.97
CA PHE A 292 -14.87 -7.49 6.68
C PHE A 292 -14.53 -8.48 5.58
N TRP A 293 -15.39 -8.56 4.56
CA TRP A 293 -15.28 -9.55 3.50
C TRP A 293 -15.77 -9.02 2.14
N ALA A 294 -15.57 -9.80 1.07
CA ALA A 294 -16.12 -9.54 -0.26
C ALA A 294 -16.48 -10.86 -0.98
N SER A 295 -17.38 -10.81 -1.96
CA SER A 295 -17.79 -11.97 -2.75
C SER A 295 -16.65 -12.64 -3.51
N TRP A 296 -15.70 -11.87 -3.98
CA TRP A 296 -14.49 -12.32 -4.67
C TRP A 296 -13.37 -12.80 -3.73
N CYS A 297 -13.50 -12.56 -2.42
CA CYS A 297 -12.48 -12.94 -1.43
C CYS A 297 -12.55 -14.43 -1.11
N VAL A 298 -11.77 -15.23 -1.84
CA VAL A 298 -11.71 -16.69 -1.63
C VAL A 298 -11.38 -17.08 -0.19
N PRO A 299 -10.34 -16.51 0.49
CA PRO A 299 -10.04 -16.87 1.88
C PRO A 299 -11.15 -16.47 2.86
N CYS A 300 -11.93 -15.39 2.61
CA CYS A 300 -13.07 -15.02 3.42
C CYS A 300 -14.15 -16.12 3.37
N ARG A 301 -14.56 -16.49 2.16
CA ARG A 301 -15.58 -17.52 1.96
C ARG A 301 -15.13 -18.89 2.49
N ALA A 302 -13.83 -19.20 2.39
CA ALA A 302 -13.26 -20.42 2.95
C ALA A 302 -13.29 -20.45 4.50
N SER A 303 -13.45 -19.33 5.19
CA SER A 303 -13.61 -19.26 6.65
C SER A 303 -15.06 -19.47 7.10
N PHE A 304 -16.06 -19.26 6.25
CA PHE A 304 -17.48 -19.32 6.61
C PHE A 304 -17.95 -20.66 7.19
N PRO A 305 -17.49 -21.85 6.72
CA PRO A 305 -17.87 -23.10 7.37
C PRO A 305 -17.49 -23.12 8.86
N HIS A 306 -16.27 -22.68 9.23
CA HIS A 306 -15.83 -22.57 10.61
C HIS A 306 -16.66 -21.53 11.40
N LEU A 307 -16.91 -20.36 10.81
CA LEU A 307 -17.73 -19.34 11.49
C LEU A 307 -19.17 -19.82 11.72
N LYS A 308 -19.73 -20.64 10.82
CA LYS A 308 -21.06 -21.26 11.01
C LYS A 308 -21.09 -22.21 12.18
N GLU A 309 -20.02 -22.98 12.39
CA GLU A 309 -19.90 -23.87 13.56
C GLU A 309 -19.89 -23.06 14.87
N LEU A 310 -19.09 -22.00 14.92
CA LEU A 310 -19.02 -21.10 16.06
C LEU A 310 -20.35 -20.37 16.29
N TYR A 311 -20.97 -19.86 15.23
CA TYR A 311 -22.26 -19.17 15.31
C TYR A 311 -23.32 -20.10 15.87
N LYS A 312 -23.48 -21.31 15.31
CA LYS A 312 -24.42 -22.33 15.78
C LYS A 312 -24.20 -22.70 17.25
N LYS A 313 -22.92 -22.72 17.70
CA LYS A 313 -22.57 -23.07 19.08
C LYS A 313 -22.95 -21.97 20.06
N TYR A 314 -22.74 -20.67 19.73
CA TYR A 314 -22.77 -19.58 20.69
C TYR A 314 -23.90 -18.54 20.44
N GLU A 315 -24.66 -18.61 19.34
CA GLU A 315 -25.71 -17.62 19.01
C GLU A 315 -26.72 -17.43 20.16
N LYS A 316 -27.15 -18.56 20.76
CA LYS A 316 -28.14 -18.55 21.85
C LYS A 316 -27.58 -17.99 23.14
N ASP A 317 -26.26 -18.00 23.32
CA ASP A 317 -25.58 -17.44 24.48
C ASP A 317 -25.26 -15.95 24.31
N GLY A 318 -25.51 -15.40 23.11
CA GLY A 318 -25.37 -13.98 22.79
C GLY A 318 -24.15 -13.66 21.93
N PHE A 319 -23.70 -14.59 21.09
CA PHE A 319 -22.72 -14.31 20.03
C PHE A 319 -23.41 -13.90 18.72
N GLU A 320 -22.91 -12.85 18.10
CA GLU A 320 -23.35 -12.41 16.77
C GLU A 320 -22.16 -12.21 15.84
N VAL A 321 -22.34 -12.56 14.57
CA VAL A 321 -21.41 -12.23 13.51
C VAL A 321 -22.02 -11.12 12.66
N VAL A 322 -21.26 -10.03 12.47
CA VAL A 322 -21.66 -8.90 11.64
C VAL A 322 -20.74 -8.85 10.43
N GLY A 323 -21.17 -9.44 9.33
CA GLY A 323 -20.43 -9.46 8.07
C GLY A 323 -20.53 -8.11 7.35
N ILE A 324 -19.42 -7.44 7.13
CA ILE A 324 -19.35 -6.17 6.40
C ILE A 324 -18.83 -6.42 4.99
N GLY A 325 -19.74 -6.34 4.01
CA GLY A 325 -19.36 -6.39 2.59
C GLY A 325 -18.71 -5.09 2.15
N THR A 326 -17.46 -5.14 1.69
CA THR A 326 -16.69 -3.95 1.26
C THR A 326 -15.82 -4.28 0.04
N ALA A 327 -15.41 -3.27 -0.72
CA ALA A 327 -14.64 -3.44 -1.95
C ALA A 327 -15.33 -4.40 -2.96
N ASP A 328 -16.65 -4.34 -3.02
CA ASP A 328 -17.49 -5.29 -3.75
C ASP A 328 -18.67 -4.58 -4.43
N GLU A 329 -19.28 -5.23 -5.40
CA GLU A 329 -20.56 -4.82 -5.97
C GLU A 329 -21.70 -5.41 -5.16
N GLU A 330 -22.70 -4.60 -4.83
CA GLU A 330 -23.82 -5.01 -3.97
C GLU A 330 -24.53 -6.27 -4.46
N GLU A 331 -24.74 -6.41 -5.77
CA GLU A 331 -25.42 -7.57 -6.35
C GLU A 331 -24.56 -8.85 -6.27
N LYS A 332 -23.24 -8.74 -6.45
CA LYS A 332 -22.31 -9.87 -6.28
C LYS A 332 -22.25 -10.31 -4.82
N TRP A 333 -22.18 -9.35 -3.91
CA TRP A 333 -22.20 -9.57 -2.47
C TRP A 333 -23.51 -10.28 -2.02
N LYS A 334 -24.68 -9.78 -2.42
CA LYS A 334 -25.97 -10.41 -2.13
C LYS A 334 -26.07 -11.85 -2.70
N LYS A 335 -25.51 -12.07 -3.89
CA LYS A 335 -25.45 -13.39 -4.50
C LYS A 335 -24.60 -14.35 -3.67
N ALA A 336 -23.41 -13.93 -3.26
CA ALA A 336 -22.51 -14.74 -2.44
C ALA A 336 -23.12 -15.12 -1.09
N ILE A 337 -23.83 -14.20 -0.41
CA ILE A 337 -24.56 -14.51 0.83
C ILE A 337 -25.55 -15.67 0.63
N LYS A 338 -26.31 -15.66 -0.47
CA LYS A 338 -27.27 -16.71 -0.80
C LYS A 338 -26.58 -18.04 -1.12
N GLU A 339 -25.49 -18.00 -1.89
CA GLU A 339 -24.69 -19.17 -2.24
C GLU A 339 -24.09 -19.82 -1.01
N ASP A 340 -23.47 -19.02 -0.15
CA ASP A 340 -22.80 -19.52 1.05
C ASP A 340 -23.76 -19.80 2.21
N GLN A 341 -25.02 -19.39 2.14
CA GLN A 341 -26.05 -19.61 3.16
C GLN A 341 -25.56 -19.22 4.58
N THR A 342 -24.96 -18.05 4.69
CA THR A 342 -24.48 -17.51 5.97
C THR A 342 -25.67 -17.05 6.83
N PRO A 343 -25.82 -17.54 8.09
CA PRO A 343 -27.03 -17.33 8.89
C PRO A 343 -27.06 -16.02 9.67
N TRP A 344 -25.96 -15.28 9.69
CA TRP A 344 -25.78 -14.05 10.49
C TRP A 344 -26.12 -12.78 9.73
N MET A 345 -26.02 -11.65 10.44
CA MET A 345 -26.26 -10.31 9.88
C MET A 345 -25.20 -9.92 8.85
N HIS A 346 -25.66 -9.36 7.74
CA HIS A 346 -24.80 -8.78 6.73
C HIS A 346 -25.13 -7.32 6.46
N LEU A 347 -24.12 -6.46 6.47
CA LEU A 347 -24.22 -5.03 6.19
C LEU A 347 -23.33 -4.68 5.00
N TYR A 348 -23.74 -3.69 4.20
CA TYR A 348 -23.04 -3.28 3.00
C TYR A 348 -22.36 -1.93 3.17
N ASP A 349 -21.03 -1.94 3.13
CA ASP A 349 -20.20 -0.74 3.13
C ASP A 349 -20.01 -0.25 1.69
N SER A 350 -20.94 0.62 1.26
CA SER A 350 -21.05 1.10 -0.13
C SER A 350 -19.70 1.50 -0.70
N SER A 351 -19.31 0.82 -1.76
CA SER A 351 -18.04 1.01 -2.46
C SER A 351 -18.20 0.53 -3.91
N THR A 352 -17.19 0.80 -4.73
CA THR A 352 -17.04 0.14 -6.02
C THR A 352 -16.19 -1.12 -5.87
N GLU A 353 -16.18 -1.98 -6.90
CA GLU A 353 -15.31 -3.17 -6.91
C GLU A 353 -13.85 -2.72 -6.73
N HIS A 354 -13.16 -3.35 -5.76
CA HIS A 354 -11.78 -3.06 -5.35
C HIS A 354 -11.54 -1.71 -4.63
N GLU A 355 -12.57 -0.90 -4.37
CA GLU A 355 -12.46 0.29 -3.53
C GLU A 355 -13.03 0.03 -2.13
N TRP A 356 -12.25 0.38 -1.11
CA TRP A 356 -12.68 0.24 0.29
C TRP A 356 -13.81 1.20 0.61
N GLY A 357 -14.86 0.69 1.25
CA GLY A 357 -15.93 1.51 1.79
C GLY A 357 -15.49 2.42 2.94
N ILE A 358 -16.37 3.30 3.37
CA ILE A 358 -16.07 4.28 4.42
C ILE A 358 -15.76 3.59 5.76
N VAL A 359 -16.53 2.55 6.10
CA VAL A 359 -16.37 1.83 7.38
C VAL A 359 -15.09 0.99 7.36
N ALA A 360 -14.77 0.33 6.24
CA ALA A 360 -13.51 -0.39 6.09
C ALA A 360 -12.31 0.55 6.26
N ARG A 361 -12.38 1.78 5.72
CA ARG A 361 -11.34 2.80 5.94
C ARG A 361 -11.27 3.27 7.39
N LEU A 362 -12.43 3.48 8.04
CA LEU A 362 -12.53 3.87 9.44
C LEU A 362 -11.90 2.82 10.38
N TYR A 363 -12.07 1.54 10.06
CA TYR A 363 -11.47 0.40 10.79
C TYR A 363 -10.04 0.08 10.35
N GLY A 364 -9.45 0.88 9.47
CA GLY A 364 -8.09 0.67 8.98
C GLY A 364 -7.89 -0.73 8.40
N VAL A 365 -8.91 -1.25 7.67
CA VAL A 365 -8.88 -2.58 7.06
C VAL A 365 -7.78 -2.64 5.99
N PRO A 366 -6.71 -3.42 6.19
CA PRO A 366 -5.59 -3.44 5.25
C PRO A 366 -5.78 -4.44 4.11
N PHE A 367 -6.52 -5.52 4.38
CA PHE A 367 -6.81 -6.63 3.46
C PHE A 367 -8.07 -7.39 3.91
N LEU A 368 -8.55 -8.32 3.10
CA LEU A 368 -9.66 -9.20 3.44
C LEU A 368 -9.17 -10.66 3.60
N PRO A 369 -9.73 -11.44 4.55
CA PRO A 369 -10.61 -10.98 5.62
C PRO A 369 -9.88 -10.16 6.69
N THR A 370 -10.59 -9.22 7.33
CA THR A 370 -10.15 -8.54 8.56
C THR A 370 -11.27 -8.65 9.59
N THR A 371 -10.96 -9.13 10.79
CA THR A 371 -11.96 -9.41 11.80
C THR A 371 -11.67 -8.72 13.14
N PHE A 372 -12.75 -8.36 13.85
CA PHE A 372 -12.70 -7.78 15.19
C PHE A 372 -13.71 -8.48 16.10
N LEU A 373 -13.23 -9.21 17.10
CA LEU A 373 -14.08 -9.68 18.20
C LEU A 373 -14.20 -8.56 19.23
N MET A 374 -15.41 -8.19 19.58
CA MET A 374 -15.67 -7.13 20.57
C MET A 374 -16.78 -7.52 21.54
N ASP A 375 -16.82 -6.85 22.70
CA ASP A 375 -17.89 -7.00 23.68
C ASP A 375 -19.14 -6.15 23.30
N ALA A 376 -20.14 -6.14 24.19
CA ALA A 376 -21.38 -5.41 24.00
C ALA A 376 -21.16 -3.89 23.84
N ASP A 377 -20.17 -3.35 24.55
CA ASP A 377 -19.85 -1.91 24.58
C ASP A 377 -18.93 -1.50 23.41
N GLY A 378 -18.57 -2.43 22.54
CA GLY A 378 -17.70 -2.19 21.39
C GLY A 378 -16.21 -2.18 21.72
N LYS A 379 -15.81 -2.65 22.91
CA LYS A 379 -14.40 -2.83 23.25
C LYS A 379 -13.81 -4.03 22.51
N ILE A 380 -12.74 -3.80 21.76
CA ILE A 380 -12.07 -4.83 20.97
C ILE A 380 -11.37 -5.81 21.91
N ILE A 381 -11.73 -7.07 21.80
CA ILE A 381 -11.15 -8.20 22.56
C ILE A 381 -10.02 -8.83 21.76
N LEU A 382 -10.25 -9.08 20.44
CA LEU A 382 -9.25 -9.60 19.52
C LEU A 382 -9.33 -8.86 18.17
N ARG A 383 -8.18 -8.63 17.57
CA ARG A 383 -8.06 -8.13 16.19
C ARG A 383 -7.34 -9.16 15.33
N ASN A 384 -7.94 -9.59 14.23
CA ASN A 384 -7.41 -10.59 13.29
C ASN A 384 -6.85 -11.84 14.01
N PRO A 385 -7.65 -12.51 14.86
CA PRO A 385 -7.21 -13.72 15.51
C PRO A 385 -7.02 -14.87 14.50
N GLU A 386 -6.06 -15.73 14.75
CA GLU A 386 -6.05 -17.04 14.11
C GLU A 386 -7.26 -17.87 14.56
N LYS A 387 -7.67 -18.85 13.76
CA LYS A 387 -8.84 -19.72 14.09
C LYS A 387 -8.76 -20.27 15.52
N LYS A 388 -7.62 -20.83 15.89
CA LYS A 388 -7.41 -21.42 17.24
C LYS A 388 -7.55 -20.40 18.38
N ASP A 389 -7.15 -19.13 18.12
CA ASP A 389 -7.22 -18.07 19.14
C ASP A 389 -8.65 -17.56 19.28
N LEU A 390 -9.39 -17.47 18.18
CA LEU A 390 -10.82 -17.15 18.19
C LEU A 390 -11.61 -18.23 18.95
N ASP A 391 -11.36 -19.51 18.64
CA ASP A 391 -12.01 -20.66 19.29
C ASP A 391 -11.76 -20.65 20.79
N ALA A 392 -10.48 -20.52 21.18
CA ALA A 392 -10.07 -20.49 22.58
C ALA A 392 -10.72 -19.29 23.33
N LYS A 393 -10.75 -18.11 22.68
CA LYS A 393 -11.33 -16.94 23.31
C LYS A 393 -12.85 -17.04 23.46
N LEU A 394 -13.56 -17.55 22.46
CA LEU A 394 -15.02 -17.75 22.58
C LEU A 394 -15.34 -18.81 23.64
N ALA A 395 -14.58 -19.90 23.71
CA ALA A 395 -14.75 -20.89 24.77
C ALA A 395 -14.50 -20.30 26.17
N GLU A 396 -13.47 -19.45 26.34
CA GLU A 396 -13.22 -18.71 27.58
C GLU A 396 -14.40 -17.78 27.94
N LEU A 397 -14.91 -17.00 26.97
CA LEU A 397 -15.94 -16.00 27.20
C LEU A 397 -17.32 -16.60 27.49
N PHE A 398 -17.65 -17.75 26.92
CA PHE A 398 -18.93 -18.42 27.10
C PHE A 398 -18.87 -19.60 28.10
N GLY A 399 -17.67 -20.01 28.48
CA GLY A 399 -17.45 -21.06 29.50
C GLY A 399 -17.60 -22.50 28.99
N HIS A 400 -17.69 -22.73 27.68
CA HIS A 400 -17.86 -24.07 27.08
C HIS A 400 -17.36 -24.17 25.65
#